data_ed55c672396f07d53a0648cc1cf4d567
#
_entry.id   ed55c672396f07d53a0648cc1cf4d567
#
_cell.length_a   1.000
_cell.length_b   1.000
_cell.length_c   1.000
_cell.angle_alpha   90.00
_cell.angle_beta   90.00
_cell.angle_gamma   90.00
#
_symmetry.space_group_name_H-M   'P 1'
#
loop_
_entity.id
_entity.type
_entity.pdbx_description
1 polymer ?
#
loop_
_entity_poly.entity_id
_entity_poly.type
_entity_poly.pdbx_seq_one_letter_code
_entity_poly.pdbx_strand_id
1 'polypeptide(L)'
;MAARSQTLRQWRGYISLATDSFVLRRARPYLFILVINDECNLDCFYCGSKNAGVYDLERAEVWSALSKAYARGHRALLISGGEPMLWQSGGANIDDVASYANELGFLDIAIFTNGTLPLTTDQVTFFVTIDGTRDVHNRIRSHTYDMILDHVRGADSPATASLTTTQANAQDLENAVDEIASTQLFKARTFNPLTQHPDFLAKHGHMGEARTDVLDRIWRLKSQGYPL
;
A
#
# COMPACT_ATOMS: atom_id res chain seq x y z
N MET A 1 25.70 -3.41 13.80
CA MET A 1 25.95 -1.95 13.92
C MET A 1 25.01 -1.13 13.03
N ALA A 2 24.71 -1.56 11.81
CA ALA A 2 23.81 -0.83 10.87
C ALA A 2 22.40 -0.58 11.44
N ALA A 3 21.74 -1.59 12.01
CA ALA A 3 20.37 -1.44 12.54
C ALA A 3 20.25 -0.38 13.66
N ARG A 4 21.24 -0.27 14.56
CA ARG A 4 21.25 0.76 15.63
C ARG A 4 21.41 2.18 15.06
N SER A 5 22.22 2.36 14.03
CA SER A 5 22.42 3.67 13.41
C SER A 5 21.16 4.14 12.66
N GLN A 6 20.46 3.23 12.03
CA GLN A 6 19.19 3.49 11.33
C GLN A 6 18.10 3.91 12.32
N THR A 7 17.95 3.18 13.43
CA THR A 7 17.00 3.53 14.49
C THR A 7 17.24 4.94 15.04
N LEU A 8 18.50 5.31 15.32
CA LEU A 8 18.85 6.66 15.79
C LEU A 8 18.54 7.75 14.77
N ARG A 9 18.76 7.48 13.48
CA ARG A 9 18.43 8.42 12.38
C ARG A 9 16.92 8.63 12.29
N GLN A 10 16.16 7.56 12.37
CA GLN A 10 14.69 7.62 12.36
C GLN A 10 14.15 8.42 13.55
N TRP A 11 14.63 8.16 14.78
CA TRP A 11 14.21 8.91 15.98
C TRP A 11 14.51 10.41 15.85
N ARG A 12 15.69 10.78 15.34
CA ARG A 12 16.03 12.19 15.06
C ARG A 12 15.07 12.81 14.04
N GLY A 13 14.70 12.06 13.01
CA GLY A 13 13.73 12.48 12.00
C GLY A 13 12.35 12.76 12.61
N TYR A 14 11.83 11.84 13.42
CA TYR A 14 10.54 12.03 14.11
C TYR A 14 10.57 13.18 15.10
N ILE A 15 11.64 13.33 15.88
CA ILE A 15 11.81 14.46 16.80
C ILE A 15 11.84 15.79 16.03
N SER A 16 12.55 15.85 14.91
CA SER A 16 12.56 17.04 14.04
C SER A 16 11.17 17.38 13.51
N LEU A 17 10.42 16.39 13.04
CA LEU A 17 9.04 16.57 12.57
C LEU A 17 8.13 17.08 13.71
N ALA A 18 8.23 16.48 14.88
CA ALA A 18 7.47 16.90 16.05
C ALA A 18 7.79 18.33 16.45
N THR A 19 9.10 18.69 16.47
CA THR A 19 9.55 20.06 16.75
C THR A 19 9.01 21.06 15.73
N ASP A 20 9.13 20.75 14.44
CA ASP A 20 8.60 21.62 13.38
C ASP A 20 7.09 21.83 13.52
N SER A 21 6.34 20.74 13.77
CA SER A 21 4.86 20.78 13.80
C SER A 21 4.32 21.43 15.09
N PHE A 22 4.82 21.01 16.26
CA PHE A 22 4.23 21.40 17.55
C PHE A 22 4.88 22.64 18.17
N VAL A 23 6.20 22.81 17.98
CA VAL A 23 6.94 23.94 18.58
C VAL A 23 7.01 25.11 17.61
N LEU A 24 7.45 24.85 16.39
CA LEU A 24 7.65 25.91 15.38
C LEU A 24 6.39 26.20 14.57
N ARG A 25 5.32 25.41 14.74
CA ARG A 25 4.04 25.52 14.02
C ARG A 25 4.20 25.63 12.50
N ARG A 26 5.18 24.93 11.96
CA ARG A 26 5.45 24.88 10.52
C ARG A 26 4.71 23.69 9.91
N ALA A 27 3.73 23.97 9.05
CA ALA A 27 3.12 22.93 8.22
C ALA A 27 4.15 22.46 7.18
N ARG A 28 4.50 21.18 7.19
CA ARG A 28 5.33 20.55 6.15
C ARG A 28 4.58 19.37 5.54
N PRO A 29 4.69 19.16 4.23
CA PRO A 29 4.15 17.95 3.62
C PRO A 29 4.89 16.73 4.21
N TYR A 30 4.14 15.74 4.68
CA TYR A 30 4.74 14.54 5.28
C TYR A 30 4.86 13.39 4.29
N LEU A 31 3.75 13.08 3.62
CA LEU A 31 3.63 11.94 2.71
C LEU A 31 3.87 12.36 1.26
N PHE A 32 4.71 11.63 0.56
CA PHE A 32 4.86 11.66 -0.89
C PHE A 32 4.33 10.35 -1.47
N ILE A 33 3.41 10.44 -2.43
CA ILE A 33 2.87 9.27 -3.14
C ILE A 33 3.53 9.24 -4.52
N LEU A 34 4.22 8.15 -4.81
CA LEU A 34 4.85 7.87 -6.09
C LEU A 34 4.04 6.79 -6.81
N VAL A 35 3.37 7.16 -7.89
CA VAL A 35 2.74 6.21 -8.82
C VAL A 35 3.77 5.91 -9.89
N ILE A 36 4.42 4.72 -9.81
CA ILE A 36 5.66 4.44 -10.54
C ILE A 36 5.43 3.87 -11.94
N ASN A 37 4.36 3.09 -12.10
CA ASN A 37 3.98 2.44 -13.36
C ASN A 37 2.47 2.27 -13.45
N ASP A 38 1.94 1.92 -14.63
CA ASP A 38 0.57 1.46 -14.82
C ASP A 38 0.47 -0.02 -15.24
N GLU A 39 1.60 -0.69 -15.48
CA GLU A 39 1.65 -2.12 -15.76
C GLU A 39 1.16 -2.94 -14.57
N CYS A 40 0.30 -3.94 -14.82
CA CYS A 40 -0.17 -4.87 -13.80
C CYS A 40 -0.40 -6.25 -14.40
N ASN A 41 -0.04 -7.28 -13.66
CA ASN A 41 -0.25 -8.68 -14.03
C ASN A 41 -1.64 -9.24 -13.63
N LEU A 42 -2.50 -8.42 -13.02
CA LEU A 42 -3.88 -8.77 -12.69
C LEU A 42 -4.88 -7.91 -13.47
N ASP A 43 -6.10 -8.45 -13.63
CA ASP A 43 -7.22 -7.77 -14.31
C ASP A 43 -8.43 -7.60 -13.38
N CYS A 44 -8.22 -6.97 -12.21
CA CYS A 44 -9.29 -6.75 -11.25
C CYS A 44 -10.35 -5.82 -11.81
N PHE A 45 -11.64 -6.24 -11.76
CA PHE A 45 -12.75 -5.56 -12.42
C PHE A 45 -12.96 -4.11 -11.95
N TYR A 46 -12.59 -3.80 -10.71
CA TYR A 46 -12.77 -2.47 -10.12
C TYR A 46 -11.57 -1.53 -10.30
N CYS A 47 -10.45 -2.03 -10.86
CA CYS A 47 -9.23 -1.24 -10.98
C CYS A 47 -9.30 -0.29 -12.18
N GLY A 48 -9.12 1.01 -11.91
CA GLY A 48 -9.05 2.03 -12.94
C GLY A 48 -7.63 2.48 -13.33
N SER A 49 -6.60 1.93 -12.68
CA SER A 49 -5.21 2.43 -12.81
C SER A 49 -4.30 1.52 -13.64
N LYS A 50 -4.78 0.32 -13.98
CA LYS A 50 -3.93 -0.69 -14.62
C LYS A 50 -3.93 -0.58 -16.13
N ASN A 51 -2.78 -0.89 -16.72
CA ASN A 51 -2.62 -1.08 -18.17
C ASN A 51 -3.30 0.04 -18.98
N ALA A 52 -3.32 1.25 -18.43
CA ALA A 52 -3.87 2.41 -19.11
C ALA A 52 -2.98 2.84 -20.29
N GLY A 53 -1.76 2.28 -20.40
CA GLY A 53 -0.80 2.55 -21.45
C GLY A 53 -0.26 3.98 -21.42
N VAL A 54 -0.31 4.59 -20.24
CA VAL A 54 -0.02 6.01 -20.10
C VAL A 54 1.44 6.24 -19.75
N TYR A 55 2.01 5.43 -18.86
CA TYR A 55 3.39 5.66 -18.41
C TYR A 55 3.99 4.51 -17.61
N ASP A 56 5.31 4.37 -17.75
CA ASP A 56 6.21 3.83 -16.76
C ASP A 56 7.29 4.88 -16.52
N LEU A 57 7.49 5.25 -15.26
CA LEU A 57 8.51 6.26 -14.95
C LEU A 57 9.91 5.71 -15.22
N GLU A 58 10.74 6.51 -15.85
CA GLU A 58 12.14 6.16 -16.00
C GLU A 58 12.89 6.32 -14.67
N ARG A 59 13.95 5.55 -14.49
CA ARG A 59 14.83 5.61 -13.30
C ARG A 59 15.22 7.05 -12.95
N ALA A 60 15.63 7.84 -13.93
CA ALA A 60 16.06 9.23 -13.71
C ALA A 60 14.92 10.11 -13.16
N GLU A 61 13.69 9.88 -13.62
CA GLU A 61 12.51 10.59 -13.16
C GLU A 61 12.18 10.22 -11.71
N VAL A 62 12.21 8.91 -11.37
CA VAL A 62 11.98 8.41 -10.01
C VAL A 62 13.00 9.01 -9.04
N TRP A 63 14.30 8.96 -9.34
CA TRP A 63 15.37 9.54 -8.51
C TRP A 63 15.20 11.05 -8.33
N SER A 64 14.87 11.77 -9.41
CA SER A 64 14.60 13.21 -9.36
C SER A 64 13.38 13.54 -8.50
N ALA A 65 12.30 12.77 -8.63
CA ALA A 65 11.08 12.97 -7.87
C ALA A 65 11.31 12.76 -6.37
N LEU A 66 11.98 11.66 -5.99
CA LEU A 66 12.30 11.35 -4.59
C LEU A 66 13.21 12.42 -3.96
N SER A 67 14.27 12.84 -4.65
CA SER A 67 15.18 13.89 -4.18
C SER A 67 14.44 15.21 -3.96
N LYS A 68 13.58 15.62 -4.90
CA LYS A 68 12.78 16.84 -4.80
C LYS A 68 11.75 16.75 -3.68
N ALA A 69 11.09 15.60 -3.51
CA ALA A 69 10.14 15.38 -2.43
C ALA A 69 10.84 15.50 -1.07
N TYR A 70 11.97 14.82 -0.90
CA TYR A 70 12.75 14.90 0.34
C TYR A 70 13.21 16.32 0.65
N ALA A 71 13.75 17.05 -0.34
CA ALA A 71 14.17 18.45 -0.19
C ALA A 71 13.02 19.38 0.20
N ARG A 72 11.78 19.07 -0.23
CA ARG A 72 10.57 19.80 0.15
C ARG A 72 10.03 19.46 1.54
N GLY A 73 10.62 18.50 2.22
CA GLY A 73 10.26 18.13 3.59
C GLY A 73 9.45 16.85 3.75
N HIS A 74 9.12 16.14 2.67
CA HIS A 74 8.46 14.83 2.78
C HIS A 74 9.37 13.84 3.50
N ARG A 75 8.78 13.01 4.36
CA ARG A 75 9.52 12.01 5.15
C ARG A 75 8.89 10.62 5.09
N ALA A 76 7.66 10.50 4.60
CA ALA A 76 7.04 9.24 4.28
C ALA A 76 6.89 9.11 2.75
N LEU A 77 7.13 7.92 2.24
CA LEU A 77 6.99 7.53 0.84
C LEU A 77 5.97 6.40 0.73
N LEU A 78 5.00 6.58 -0.13
CA LEU A 78 4.09 5.52 -0.56
C LEU A 78 4.36 5.24 -2.04
N ILE A 79 4.73 4.02 -2.37
CA ILE A 79 4.92 3.57 -3.75
C ILE A 79 3.68 2.78 -4.17
N SER A 80 3.11 3.16 -5.29
CA SER A 80 1.93 2.55 -5.89
C SER A 80 2.04 2.53 -7.41
N GLY A 81 1.07 1.97 -8.09
CA GLY A 81 1.04 1.91 -9.56
C GLY A 81 -0.02 0.94 -10.03
N GLY A 82 0.21 0.30 -11.17
CA GLY A 82 -0.45 -0.94 -11.54
C GLY A 82 -0.02 -2.06 -10.57
N GLU A 83 1.16 -2.62 -10.78
CA GLU A 83 1.87 -3.46 -9.81
C GLU A 83 3.32 -2.96 -9.69
N PRO A 84 3.68 -2.25 -8.61
CA PRO A 84 5.02 -1.67 -8.47
C PRO A 84 6.16 -2.69 -8.50
N MET A 85 5.91 -3.94 -8.06
CA MET A 85 6.94 -5.00 -8.06
C MET A 85 7.34 -5.44 -9.47
N LEU A 86 6.59 -5.06 -10.52
CA LEU A 86 6.95 -5.27 -11.92
C LEU A 86 7.89 -4.20 -12.46
N TRP A 87 7.95 -3.03 -11.82
CA TRP A 87 8.69 -1.92 -12.36
C TRP A 87 10.19 -2.19 -12.50
N GLN A 88 10.70 -1.90 -13.68
CA GLN A 88 12.13 -1.97 -14.01
C GLN A 88 12.50 -0.86 -14.99
N SER A 89 13.55 -0.12 -14.71
CA SER A 89 14.06 0.91 -15.62
C SER A 89 15.56 1.14 -15.43
N GLY A 90 16.31 1.14 -16.54
CA GLY A 90 17.74 1.40 -16.53
C GLY A 90 18.56 0.48 -15.62
N GLY A 91 18.14 -0.79 -15.51
CA GLY A 91 18.77 -1.80 -14.65
C GLY A 91 18.43 -1.69 -13.17
N ALA A 92 17.53 -0.76 -12.78
CA ALA A 92 17.00 -0.63 -11.43
C ALA A 92 15.62 -1.31 -11.32
N ASN A 93 15.28 -1.76 -10.11
CA ASN A 93 14.00 -2.34 -9.72
C ASN A 93 13.46 -1.64 -8.46
N ILE A 94 12.39 -2.19 -7.89
CA ILE A 94 11.73 -1.60 -6.71
C ILE A 94 12.63 -1.59 -5.47
N ASP A 95 13.53 -2.57 -5.33
CA ASP A 95 14.49 -2.64 -4.21
C ASP A 95 15.47 -1.46 -4.25
N ASP A 96 15.92 -1.08 -5.46
CA ASP A 96 16.78 0.09 -5.65
C ASP A 96 16.06 1.39 -5.32
N VAL A 97 14.74 1.49 -5.62
CA VAL A 97 13.92 2.64 -5.26
C VAL A 97 13.80 2.77 -3.74
N ALA A 98 13.52 1.68 -3.04
CA ALA A 98 13.44 1.65 -1.59
C ALA A 98 14.79 1.98 -0.94
N SER A 99 15.87 1.40 -1.45
CA SER A 99 17.24 1.69 -0.98
C SER A 99 17.59 3.16 -1.14
N TYR A 100 17.32 3.74 -2.31
CA TYR A 100 17.58 5.16 -2.56
C TYR A 100 16.74 6.08 -1.66
N ALA A 101 15.46 5.74 -1.42
CA ALA A 101 14.62 6.49 -0.50
C ALA A 101 15.15 6.43 0.95
N ASN A 102 15.64 5.25 1.38
CA ASN A 102 16.30 5.09 2.69
C ASN A 102 17.60 5.92 2.79
N GLU A 103 18.41 5.95 1.75
CA GLU A 103 19.64 6.75 1.68
C GLU A 103 19.33 8.25 1.80
N LEU A 104 18.30 8.74 1.11
CA LEU A 104 17.82 10.11 1.24
C LEU A 104 17.35 10.44 2.66
N GLY A 105 16.85 9.47 3.40
CA GLY A 105 16.39 9.63 4.78
C GLY A 105 14.88 9.67 4.94
N PHE A 106 14.10 9.10 4.02
CA PHE A 106 12.70 8.82 4.28
C PHE A 106 12.59 7.93 5.51
N LEU A 107 11.61 8.21 6.37
CA LEU A 107 11.44 7.54 7.66
C LEU A 107 10.52 6.33 7.54
N ASP A 108 9.49 6.47 6.73
CA ASP A 108 8.49 5.44 6.45
C ASP A 108 8.41 5.23 4.95
N ILE A 109 8.61 4.01 4.50
CA ILE A 109 8.46 3.61 3.11
C ILE A 109 7.42 2.50 3.05
N ALA A 110 6.37 2.73 2.28
CA ALA A 110 5.28 1.78 2.06
C ALA A 110 5.19 1.41 0.58
N ILE A 111 4.93 0.15 0.29
CA ILE A 111 4.68 -0.36 -1.07
C ILE A 111 3.30 -0.99 -1.09
N PHE A 112 2.41 -0.46 -1.93
CA PHE A 112 1.13 -1.10 -2.23
C PHE A 112 1.32 -2.10 -3.36
N THR A 113 1.01 -3.36 -3.10
CA THR A 113 1.19 -4.46 -4.06
C THR A 113 0.00 -5.41 -4.06
N ASN A 114 -0.22 -6.07 -5.16
CA ASN A 114 -1.17 -7.18 -5.25
C ASN A 114 -0.62 -8.47 -4.63
N GLY A 115 0.67 -8.52 -4.26
CA GLY A 115 1.31 -9.63 -3.57
C GLY A 115 1.57 -10.87 -4.42
N THR A 116 1.35 -10.83 -5.72
CA THR A 116 1.55 -12.00 -6.61
C THR A 116 3.01 -12.24 -6.98
N LEU A 117 3.90 -11.33 -6.61
CA LEU A 117 5.34 -11.46 -6.76
C LEU A 117 6.00 -11.60 -5.39
N PRO A 118 7.19 -12.24 -5.30
CA PRO A 118 7.93 -12.33 -4.04
C PRO A 118 8.20 -10.96 -3.43
N LEU A 119 8.00 -10.84 -2.11
CA LEU A 119 8.16 -9.58 -1.36
C LEU A 119 9.60 -9.51 -0.81
N THR A 120 10.55 -9.23 -1.69
CA THR A 120 11.99 -9.27 -1.42
C THR A 120 12.56 -7.99 -0.83
N THR A 121 11.85 -6.86 -0.99
CA THR A 121 12.32 -5.54 -0.56
C THR A 121 12.37 -5.45 0.96
N ASP A 122 13.50 -5.11 1.53
CA ASP A 122 13.67 -4.90 2.96
C ASP A 122 13.42 -3.43 3.38
N GLN A 123 13.30 -3.18 4.68
CA GLN A 123 13.14 -1.84 5.26
C GLN A 123 11.92 -1.06 4.73
N VAL A 124 10.88 -1.75 4.34
CA VAL A 124 9.60 -1.20 3.90
C VAL A 124 8.44 -1.79 4.71
N THR A 125 7.25 -1.26 4.53
CA THR A 125 6.00 -1.91 4.94
C THR A 125 5.21 -2.25 3.70
N PHE A 126 4.92 -3.51 3.48
CA PHE A 126 4.05 -3.92 2.39
C PHE A 126 2.58 -3.74 2.77
N PHE A 127 1.82 -3.08 1.91
CA PHE A 127 0.36 -3.09 1.93
C PHE A 127 -0.10 -4.06 0.84
N VAL A 128 -0.40 -5.27 1.28
CA VAL A 128 -0.74 -6.38 0.38
C VAL A 128 -2.26 -6.47 0.23
N THR A 129 -2.76 -6.40 -0.99
CA THR A 129 -4.20 -6.39 -1.22
C THR A 129 -4.81 -7.77 -1.07
N ILE A 130 -5.75 -7.90 -0.14
CA ILE A 130 -6.60 -9.08 0.07
C ILE A 130 -8.06 -8.62 0.12
N ASP A 131 -8.88 -9.06 -0.84
CA ASP A 131 -10.21 -8.50 -1.07
C ASP A 131 -11.37 -9.38 -0.51
N GLY A 132 -11.10 -10.17 0.52
CA GLY A 132 -12.12 -11.00 1.14
C GLY A 132 -11.54 -12.28 1.73
N THR A 133 -12.43 -13.21 2.10
CA THR A 133 -12.06 -14.60 2.33
C THR A 133 -11.42 -15.21 1.09
N ARG A 134 -10.77 -16.37 1.22
CA ARG A 134 -10.14 -17.09 0.10
C ARG A 134 -11.05 -17.18 -1.11
N ASP A 135 -12.31 -17.58 -0.92
CA ASP A 135 -13.25 -17.77 -2.01
C ASP A 135 -13.64 -16.46 -2.69
N VAL A 136 -13.86 -15.42 -1.91
CA VAL A 136 -14.22 -14.09 -2.41
C VAL A 136 -13.03 -13.45 -3.12
N HIS A 137 -11.85 -13.48 -2.49
CA HIS A 137 -10.62 -12.95 -3.09
C HIS A 137 -10.31 -13.65 -4.43
N ASN A 138 -10.38 -14.97 -4.46
CA ASN A 138 -10.07 -15.75 -5.66
C ASN A 138 -11.01 -15.45 -6.84
N ARG A 139 -12.27 -15.16 -6.57
CA ARG A 139 -13.21 -14.70 -7.63
C ARG A 139 -12.87 -13.32 -8.17
N ILE A 140 -12.34 -12.43 -7.31
CA ILE A 140 -12.03 -11.04 -7.66
C ILE A 140 -10.64 -10.93 -8.30
N ARG A 141 -9.65 -11.74 -7.83
CA ARG A 141 -8.23 -11.60 -8.13
C ARG A 141 -7.58 -12.87 -8.70
N SER A 142 -8.31 -13.63 -9.51
CA SER A 142 -7.74 -14.71 -10.32
C SER A 142 -7.00 -15.80 -9.54
N HIS A 143 -7.60 -16.29 -8.45
CA HIS A 143 -7.07 -17.41 -7.65
C HIS A 143 -5.68 -17.20 -7.06
N THR A 144 -5.37 -16.00 -6.57
CA THR A 144 -4.05 -15.62 -6.06
C THR A 144 -3.88 -15.72 -4.55
N TYR A 145 -4.94 -16.04 -3.79
CA TYR A 145 -4.94 -15.96 -2.31
C TYR A 145 -3.80 -16.74 -1.65
N ASP A 146 -3.65 -18.01 -1.96
CA ASP A 146 -2.63 -18.86 -1.32
C ASP A 146 -1.21 -18.43 -1.69
N MET A 147 -0.98 -18.10 -2.95
CA MET A 147 0.30 -17.60 -3.44
C MET A 147 0.70 -16.31 -2.70
N ILE A 148 -0.25 -15.40 -2.47
CA ILE A 148 -0.01 -14.17 -1.72
C ILE A 148 0.39 -14.49 -0.28
N LEU A 149 -0.31 -15.41 0.40
CA LEU A 149 0.04 -15.79 1.77
C LEU A 149 1.44 -16.42 1.85
N ASP A 150 1.83 -17.20 0.84
CA ASP A 150 3.17 -17.78 0.77
C ASP A 150 4.25 -16.70 0.59
N HIS A 151 4.01 -15.70 -0.26
CA HIS A 151 4.92 -14.58 -0.42
C HIS A 151 5.04 -13.73 0.85
N VAL A 152 3.92 -13.46 1.53
CA VAL A 152 3.91 -12.74 2.82
C VAL A 152 4.65 -13.52 3.90
N ARG A 153 4.51 -14.85 3.94
CA ARG A 153 5.23 -15.71 4.90
C ARG A 153 6.73 -15.69 4.67
N GLY A 154 7.17 -15.58 3.42
CA GLY A 154 8.57 -15.51 3.04
C GLY A 154 9.20 -14.11 3.14
N ALA A 155 8.42 -13.07 3.42
CA ALA A 155 8.91 -11.70 3.49
C ALA A 155 9.62 -11.39 4.82
N ASP A 156 10.76 -10.72 4.75
CA ASP A 156 11.46 -10.21 5.94
C ASP A 156 10.85 -8.89 6.44
N SER A 157 10.22 -8.13 5.56
CA SER A 157 9.54 -6.87 5.87
C SER A 157 8.11 -7.09 6.35
N PRO A 158 7.60 -6.23 7.26
CA PRO A 158 6.24 -6.37 7.76
C PRO A 158 5.20 -6.14 6.66
N ALA A 159 4.12 -6.92 6.70
CA ALA A 159 2.98 -6.78 5.82
C ALA A 159 1.73 -6.34 6.58
N THR A 160 0.94 -5.47 5.93
CA THR A 160 -0.40 -5.04 6.31
C THR A 160 -1.37 -5.53 5.25
N ALA A 161 -2.44 -6.21 5.64
CA ALA A 161 -3.49 -6.57 4.70
C ALA A 161 -4.30 -5.32 4.33
N SER A 162 -4.46 -5.08 3.03
CA SER A 162 -5.21 -3.94 2.49
C SER A 162 -6.45 -4.46 1.76
N LEU A 163 -7.63 -4.24 2.34
CA LEU A 163 -8.89 -4.71 1.77
C LEU A 163 -9.54 -3.58 0.96
N THR A 164 -9.62 -3.76 -0.36
CA THR A 164 -10.41 -2.87 -1.22
C THR A 164 -11.85 -3.31 -1.17
N THR A 165 -12.69 -2.49 -0.55
CA THR A 165 -14.10 -2.82 -0.35
C THR A 165 -14.95 -2.36 -1.51
N THR A 166 -15.67 -3.31 -2.11
CA THR A 166 -16.59 -3.13 -3.23
C THR A 166 -17.93 -3.78 -2.90
N GLN A 167 -18.94 -3.63 -3.74
CA GLN A 167 -20.19 -4.40 -3.59
C GLN A 167 -19.98 -5.91 -3.63
N ALA A 168 -18.96 -6.38 -4.34
CA ALA A 168 -18.71 -7.81 -4.52
C ALA A 168 -18.20 -8.50 -3.24
N ASN A 169 -17.63 -7.74 -2.29
CA ASN A 169 -17.05 -8.27 -1.04
C ASN A 169 -17.59 -7.60 0.23
N ALA A 170 -18.46 -6.59 0.10
CA ALA A 170 -18.98 -5.86 1.26
C ALA A 170 -19.66 -6.76 2.30
N GLN A 171 -20.33 -7.82 1.86
CA GLN A 171 -21.02 -8.76 2.74
C GLN A 171 -20.09 -9.76 3.45
N ASP A 172 -18.82 -9.83 3.03
CA ASP A 172 -17.82 -10.78 3.50
C ASP A 172 -16.77 -10.17 4.45
N LEU A 173 -16.91 -8.92 4.80
CA LEU A 173 -15.87 -8.16 5.52
C LEU A 173 -15.48 -8.79 6.86
N GLU A 174 -16.46 -9.20 7.68
CA GLU A 174 -16.19 -9.78 9.00
C GLU A 174 -15.48 -11.13 8.84
N ASN A 175 -15.97 -11.99 7.94
CA ASN A 175 -15.33 -13.28 7.66
C ASN A 175 -13.91 -13.10 7.13
N ALA A 176 -13.70 -12.12 6.25
CA ALA A 176 -12.38 -11.80 5.70
C ALA A 176 -11.41 -11.35 6.80
N VAL A 177 -11.86 -10.51 7.73
CA VAL A 177 -11.04 -10.05 8.85
C VAL A 177 -10.66 -11.23 9.75
N ASP A 178 -11.60 -12.12 10.07
CA ASP A 178 -11.34 -13.29 10.90
C ASP A 178 -10.39 -14.28 10.22
N GLU A 179 -10.60 -14.54 8.92
CA GLU A 179 -9.73 -15.44 8.16
C GLU A 179 -8.31 -14.88 8.05
N ILE A 180 -8.15 -13.60 7.70
CA ILE A 180 -6.85 -12.92 7.67
C ILE A 180 -6.19 -12.94 9.05
N ALA A 181 -6.96 -12.71 10.13
CA ALA A 181 -6.45 -12.76 11.49
C ALA A 181 -5.89 -14.14 11.85
N SER A 182 -6.59 -15.19 11.46
CA SER A 182 -6.20 -16.58 11.73
C SER A 182 -4.85 -16.95 11.11
N THR A 183 -4.43 -16.30 10.04
CA THR A 183 -3.13 -16.55 9.39
C THR A 183 -1.95 -16.08 10.24
N GLN A 184 -2.13 -15.09 11.10
CA GLN A 184 -1.08 -14.41 11.88
C GLN A 184 0.07 -13.81 11.06
N LEU A 185 -0.10 -13.64 9.76
CA LEU A 185 0.93 -13.15 8.84
C LEU A 185 0.99 -11.61 8.79
N PHE A 186 -0.14 -10.95 9.02
CA PHE A 186 -0.25 -9.50 8.86
C PHE A 186 -0.20 -8.78 10.22
N LYS A 187 0.57 -7.68 10.26
CA LYS A 187 0.71 -6.83 11.46
C LYS A 187 -0.51 -5.93 11.70
N ALA A 188 -1.18 -5.52 10.62
CA ALA A 188 -2.37 -4.68 10.66
C ALA A 188 -3.26 -4.97 9.46
N ARG A 189 -4.44 -4.36 9.46
CA ARG A 189 -5.41 -4.43 8.36
C ARG A 189 -5.90 -3.03 8.07
N THR A 190 -6.02 -2.70 6.79
CA THR A 190 -6.59 -1.43 6.34
C THR A 190 -7.75 -1.70 5.39
N PHE A 191 -8.75 -0.83 5.46
CA PHE A 191 -9.89 -0.87 4.56
C PHE A 191 -9.85 0.33 3.64
N ASN A 192 -9.92 0.06 2.35
CA ASN A 192 -9.98 1.08 1.32
C ASN A 192 -11.36 1.00 0.65
N PRO A 193 -12.37 1.74 1.15
CA PRO A 193 -13.63 1.85 0.43
C PRO A 193 -13.35 2.40 -0.95
N LEU A 194 -13.76 1.67 -1.99
CA LEU A 194 -13.47 2.02 -3.38
C LEU A 194 -13.89 3.47 -3.67
N THR A 195 -12.91 4.32 -4.00
CA THR A 195 -13.18 5.66 -4.51
C THR A 195 -13.50 5.53 -5.99
N GLN A 196 -14.74 5.77 -6.33
CA GLN A 196 -15.25 5.52 -7.68
C GLN A 196 -14.81 6.63 -8.62
N HIS A 197 -14.03 6.29 -9.63
CA HIS A 197 -13.78 7.16 -10.77
C HIS A 197 -15.07 7.29 -11.63
N PRO A 198 -15.37 8.44 -12.26
CA PRO A 198 -16.56 8.62 -13.08
C PRO A 198 -16.77 7.53 -14.13
N ASP A 199 -15.71 7.08 -14.79
CA ASP A 199 -15.78 6.04 -15.81
C ASP A 199 -16.14 4.67 -15.22
N PHE A 200 -15.68 4.38 -14.01
CA PHE A 200 -16.07 3.18 -13.27
C PHE A 200 -17.55 3.23 -12.91
N LEU A 201 -18.03 4.40 -12.44
CA LEU A 201 -19.45 4.59 -12.11
C LEU A 201 -20.36 4.40 -13.32
N ALA A 202 -19.95 4.92 -14.48
CA ALA A 202 -20.69 4.76 -15.72
C ALA A 202 -20.81 3.29 -16.14
N LYS A 203 -19.81 2.45 -15.84
CA LYS A 203 -19.74 1.04 -16.25
C LYS A 203 -20.33 0.09 -15.21
N HIS A 204 -20.17 0.37 -13.91
CA HIS A 204 -20.45 -0.57 -12.81
C HIS A 204 -21.46 -0.06 -11.78
N GLY A 205 -21.98 1.15 -11.93
CA GLY A 205 -22.91 1.78 -10.98
C GLY A 205 -22.24 2.27 -9.68
N HIS A 206 -23.03 2.96 -8.86
CA HIS A 206 -22.59 3.48 -7.57
C HIS A 206 -22.61 2.38 -6.49
N MET A 207 -21.68 2.43 -5.55
CA MET A 207 -21.78 1.65 -4.31
C MET A 207 -23.00 2.08 -3.44
N GLY A 208 -23.58 3.25 -3.72
CA GLY A 208 -24.80 3.75 -3.09
C GLY A 208 -24.78 3.66 -1.57
N GLU A 209 -25.90 3.22 -0.99
CA GLU A 209 -26.06 3.01 0.46
C GLU A 209 -25.09 1.98 1.04
N ALA A 210 -24.59 1.03 0.25
CA ALA A 210 -23.61 0.05 0.67
C ALA A 210 -22.31 0.67 1.21
N ARG A 211 -21.94 1.90 0.80
CA ARG A 211 -20.75 2.58 1.31
C ARG A 211 -20.90 2.96 2.78
N THR A 212 -22.07 3.48 3.18
CA THR A 212 -22.34 3.85 4.59
C THR A 212 -22.40 2.60 5.46
N ASP A 213 -23.08 1.55 5.01
CA ASP A 213 -23.11 0.27 5.71
C ASP A 213 -21.72 -0.32 5.91
N VAL A 214 -20.88 -0.30 4.87
CA VAL A 214 -19.48 -0.75 4.96
C VAL A 214 -18.70 0.04 6.00
N LEU A 215 -18.82 1.36 6.04
CA LEU A 215 -18.13 2.20 7.04
C LEU A 215 -18.62 1.88 8.45
N ASP A 216 -19.92 1.71 8.67
CA ASP A 216 -20.49 1.34 9.96
C ASP A 216 -20.02 -0.04 10.42
N ARG A 217 -19.87 -1.00 9.50
CA ARG A 217 -19.32 -2.33 9.81
C ARG A 217 -17.84 -2.25 10.18
N ILE A 218 -17.02 -1.49 9.46
CA ILE A 218 -15.62 -1.24 9.79
C ILE A 218 -15.50 -0.61 11.19
N TRP A 219 -16.34 0.39 11.51
CA TRP A 219 -16.35 0.99 12.84
C TRP A 219 -16.72 0.00 13.95
N ARG A 220 -17.68 -0.89 13.69
CA ARG A 220 -18.04 -1.97 14.63
C ARG A 220 -16.86 -2.91 14.86
N LEU A 221 -16.18 -3.38 13.81
CA LEU A 221 -14.99 -4.21 13.93
C LEU A 221 -13.91 -3.54 14.78
N LYS A 222 -13.64 -2.25 14.53
CA LYS A 222 -12.69 -1.49 15.34
C LYS A 222 -13.10 -1.41 16.81
N SER A 223 -14.39 -1.18 17.10
CA SER A 223 -14.91 -1.13 18.49
C SER A 223 -14.83 -2.48 19.21
N GLN A 224 -14.79 -3.58 18.48
CA GLN A 224 -14.59 -4.94 18.99
C GLN A 224 -13.11 -5.30 19.25
N GLY A 225 -12.19 -4.35 19.01
CA GLY A 225 -10.76 -4.53 19.31
C GLY A 225 -9.94 -5.15 18.18
N TYR A 226 -10.49 -5.26 16.97
CA TYR A 226 -9.67 -5.66 15.82
C TYR A 226 -8.61 -4.59 15.54
N PRO A 227 -7.33 -4.98 15.33
CA PRO A 227 -6.26 -4.07 14.94
C PRO A 227 -6.47 -3.63 13.48
N LEU A 228 -7.15 -2.53 13.30
CA LEU A 228 -7.43 -1.89 12.02
C LEU A 228 -6.56 -0.64 11.88
#